data_fb0dcb0170dc44227dd8cb2b87eefeb8
#
_entry.id   fb0dcb0170dc44227dd8cb2b87eefeb8
#
_cell.length_a   1.000
_cell.length_b   1.000
_cell.length_c   1.000
_cell.angle_alpha   90.00
_cell.angle_beta   90.00
_cell.angle_gamma   90.00
#
_symmetry.space_group_name_H-M   'P 1'
#
loop_
_entity.id
_entity.type
_entity.pdbx_description
1 polymer ?
#
loop_
_entity_poly.entity_id
_entity_poly.type
_entity_poly.pdbx_seq_one_letter_code
_entity_poly.pdbx_strand_id
1 'polypeptide(L)'
;MQEASAELQNSGVFGLDYIAKDIRLANYANTTNPELNEQTSWGGVVLTARTATVTTANIPIPASTPFVSNGLLSHSQGDTLSTVTNEWRGLSNVNLTSDQLTIQFISPNAMINCEGANVQAGDYVIQRYFVRRDPATATSGTDYGLACDANQPTAAGTTPVLPPTTINGFGDAGEIIIPRVDHFTVQLGVRNSLGNLAYYTINQYRTLATTERAAARIPPRIISVKLGVLVRSMDNTNNSAIDLTKQIPILNQNVTLNNTTTKFARRVYTTNITLRNGLGEAL
;
A
#
# COMPACT_ATOMS: atom_id res chain seq x y z
N MET A 1 -21.36 21.30 9.91
CA MET A 1 -20.42 21.43 8.78
C MET A 1 -18.97 21.70 9.21
N GLN A 2 -18.70 22.61 10.15
CA GLN A 2 -17.32 22.87 10.63
C GLN A 2 -16.71 21.64 11.31
N GLU A 3 -17.44 20.94 12.14
CA GLU A 3 -17.02 19.72 12.84
C GLU A 3 -16.67 18.60 11.84
N ALA A 4 -17.55 18.32 10.87
CA ALA A 4 -17.29 17.34 9.81
C ALA A 4 -16.05 17.70 8.96
N SER A 5 -15.79 18.98 8.72
CA SER A 5 -14.61 19.44 7.99
C SER A 5 -13.32 19.24 8.80
N ALA A 6 -13.34 19.54 10.11
CA ALA A 6 -12.20 19.34 11.00
C ALA A 6 -11.87 17.84 11.15
N GLU A 7 -12.89 17.01 11.30
CA GLU A 7 -12.74 15.55 11.40
C GLU A 7 -12.14 14.94 10.13
N LEU A 8 -12.63 15.33 8.95
CA LEU A 8 -12.07 14.93 7.66
C LEU A 8 -10.60 15.33 7.53
N GLN A 9 -10.27 16.57 7.94
CA GLN A 9 -8.91 17.07 7.86
C GLN A 9 -7.97 16.28 8.78
N ASN A 10 -8.39 16.04 10.02
CA ASN A 10 -7.60 15.25 10.96
C ASN A 10 -7.36 13.83 10.44
N SER A 11 -8.40 13.12 10.04
CA SER A 11 -8.29 11.73 9.57
C SER A 11 -7.41 11.62 8.31
N GLY A 12 -7.61 12.50 7.32
CA GLY A 12 -6.89 12.42 6.05
C GLY A 12 -5.42 12.85 6.14
N VAL A 13 -5.13 13.97 6.81
CA VAL A 13 -3.76 14.52 6.88
C VAL A 13 -2.88 13.66 7.79
N PHE A 14 -3.32 13.44 9.04
CA PHE A 14 -2.51 12.66 9.99
C PHE A 14 -2.34 11.20 9.56
N GLY A 15 -3.39 10.59 8.99
CA GLY A 15 -3.29 9.22 8.50
C GLY A 15 -2.28 9.08 7.35
N LEU A 16 -2.27 10.01 6.38
CA LEU A 16 -1.29 9.99 5.30
C LEU A 16 0.13 10.28 5.78
N ASP A 17 0.31 11.20 6.74
CA ASP A 17 1.62 11.49 7.31
C ASP A 17 2.18 10.27 8.07
N TYR A 18 1.31 9.55 8.79
CA TYR A 18 1.67 8.31 9.46
C TYR A 18 2.18 7.25 8.49
N ILE A 19 1.43 6.98 7.41
CA ILE A 19 1.83 6.04 6.35
C ILE A 19 3.12 6.51 5.65
N ALA A 20 3.23 7.80 5.34
CA ALA A 20 4.37 8.36 4.64
C ALA A 20 5.69 8.17 5.40
N LYS A 21 5.64 8.17 6.74
CA LYS A 21 6.81 7.92 7.59
C LYS A 21 7.39 6.53 7.34
N ASP A 22 6.54 5.51 7.30
CA ASP A 22 6.96 4.12 7.10
C ASP A 22 7.39 3.86 5.65
N ILE A 23 6.66 4.42 4.67
CA ILE A 23 7.02 4.27 3.26
C ILE A 23 8.40 4.85 2.95
N ARG A 24 8.84 5.91 3.65
CA ARG A 24 10.21 6.46 3.50
C ARG A 24 11.29 5.46 3.90
N LEU A 25 10.97 4.48 4.76
CA LEU A 25 11.89 3.40 5.15
C LEU A 25 11.93 2.26 4.13
N ALA A 26 10.97 2.20 3.20
CA ALA A 26 10.96 1.16 2.17
C ALA A 26 12.33 1.04 1.48
N ASN A 27 12.79 -0.20 1.29
CA ASN A 27 14.12 -0.54 0.77
C ASN A 27 15.30 -0.19 1.69
N TYR A 28 15.07 0.27 2.94
CA TYR A 28 16.18 0.54 3.86
C TYR A 28 16.95 -0.75 4.18
N ALA A 29 18.27 -0.63 4.23
CA ALA A 29 19.24 -1.71 4.43
C ALA A 29 19.28 -2.77 3.31
N ASN A 30 18.64 -2.58 2.17
CA ASN A 30 18.85 -3.41 0.99
C ASN A 30 20.10 -2.93 0.23
N THR A 31 21.26 -3.31 0.72
CA THR A 31 22.56 -2.88 0.17
C THR A 31 22.98 -3.68 -1.05
N THR A 32 22.43 -4.89 -1.22
CA THR A 32 22.83 -5.81 -2.30
C THR A 32 22.22 -5.42 -3.65
N ASN A 33 20.99 -4.89 -3.64
CA ASN A 33 20.25 -4.51 -4.84
C ASN A 33 19.59 -3.14 -4.62
N PRO A 34 20.32 -2.04 -4.82
CA PRO A 34 19.79 -0.71 -4.57
C PRO A 34 18.72 -0.28 -5.59
N GLU A 35 18.69 -0.86 -6.80
CA GLU A 35 17.69 -0.55 -7.81
C GLU A 35 16.37 -1.29 -7.53
N LEU A 36 15.35 -0.54 -7.15
CA LEU A 36 14.06 -1.09 -6.79
C LEU A 36 13.18 -1.35 -8.01
N ASN A 37 12.91 -2.62 -8.28
CA ASN A 37 11.94 -3.09 -9.28
C ASN A 37 11.22 -4.37 -8.79
N GLU A 38 10.40 -4.99 -9.62
CA GLU A 38 9.57 -6.15 -9.28
C GLU A 38 10.37 -7.44 -9.01
N GLN A 39 11.64 -7.48 -9.34
CA GLN A 39 12.54 -8.63 -9.11
C GLN A 39 13.64 -8.34 -8.08
N THR A 40 13.71 -7.12 -7.57
CA THR A 40 14.70 -6.77 -6.54
C THR A 40 14.45 -7.59 -5.28
N SER A 41 15.36 -8.51 -4.99
CA SER A 41 15.29 -9.34 -3.77
C SER A 41 15.23 -8.43 -2.54
N TRP A 42 14.24 -8.64 -1.68
CA TRP A 42 13.94 -7.78 -0.52
C TRP A 42 13.67 -6.32 -0.86
N GLY A 43 13.25 -6.06 -2.12
CA GLY A 43 12.93 -4.71 -2.59
C GLY A 43 11.77 -4.08 -1.81
N GLY A 44 11.92 -2.81 -1.45
CA GLY A 44 11.06 -2.10 -0.51
C GLY A 44 9.59 -1.95 -0.90
N VAL A 45 9.24 -2.02 -2.18
CA VAL A 45 7.84 -2.14 -2.67
C VAL A 45 7.62 -3.58 -3.11
N VAL A 46 6.67 -4.26 -2.48
CA VAL A 46 6.48 -5.71 -2.66
C VAL A 46 5.44 -5.95 -3.75
N LEU A 47 5.91 -6.28 -4.94
CA LEU A 47 5.09 -6.55 -6.12
C LEU A 47 4.98 -8.03 -6.44
N THR A 48 5.98 -8.82 -6.02
CA THR A 48 6.13 -10.23 -6.36
C THR A 48 6.60 -11.06 -5.18
N ALA A 49 6.17 -12.31 -5.14
CA ALA A 49 6.65 -13.32 -4.22
C ALA A 49 7.14 -14.55 -5.01
N ARG A 50 8.14 -15.25 -4.49
CA ARG A 50 8.67 -16.46 -5.10
C ARG A 50 7.62 -17.58 -5.10
N THR A 51 7.52 -18.25 -6.22
CA THR A 51 6.71 -19.46 -6.40
C THR A 51 7.59 -20.59 -7.00
N ALA A 52 7.01 -21.75 -7.27
CA ALA A 52 7.73 -22.82 -7.98
C ALA A 52 8.25 -22.39 -9.35
N THR A 53 7.57 -21.45 -10.01
CA THR A 53 7.90 -20.95 -11.36
C THR A 53 8.56 -19.57 -11.35
N VAL A 54 8.29 -18.72 -10.35
CA VAL A 54 8.90 -17.40 -10.18
C VAL A 54 10.07 -17.54 -9.20
N THR A 55 11.29 -17.57 -9.72
CA THR A 55 12.51 -17.77 -8.93
C THR A 55 13.13 -16.46 -8.42
N THR A 56 12.86 -15.35 -9.09
CA THR A 56 13.33 -14.01 -8.73
C THR A 56 12.15 -13.14 -8.36
N ALA A 57 12.09 -12.63 -7.12
CA ALA A 57 10.96 -11.90 -6.58
C ALA A 57 11.39 -10.94 -5.46
N ASN A 58 10.53 -9.96 -5.14
CA ASN A 58 10.75 -9.06 -4.00
C ASN A 58 10.76 -9.83 -2.68
N ILE A 59 9.97 -10.90 -2.56
CA ILE A 59 10.06 -11.85 -1.45
C ILE A 59 10.66 -13.16 -1.99
N PRO A 60 11.96 -13.40 -1.78
CA PRO A 60 12.66 -14.54 -2.39
C PRO A 60 12.55 -15.84 -1.59
N ILE A 61 11.81 -15.89 -0.48
CA ILE A 61 11.65 -17.08 0.37
C ILE A 61 10.98 -18.20 -0.44
N PRO A 62 11.45 -19.49 -0.36
CA PRO A 62 10.88 -20.58 -1.12
C PRO A 62 9.42 -20.88 -0.77
N ALA A 63 8.64 -21.30 -1.78
CA ALA A 63 7.20 -21.61 -1.63
C ALA A 63 6.87 -22.77 -0.67
N SER A 64 7.86 -23.52 -0.21
CA SER A 64 7.70 -24.61 0.79
C SER A 64 7.58 -24.11 2.23
N THR A 65 7.79 -22.82 2.47
CA THR A 65 7.64 -22.17 3.78
C THR A 65 6.28 -21.46 3.84
N PRO A 66 5.61 -21.32 5.02
CA PRO A 66 4.39 -20.53 5.14
C PRO A 66 4.63 -19.12 4.61
N PHE A 67 3.87 -18.71 3.60
CA PHE A 67 4.35 -17.70 2.68
C PHE A 67 3.32 -16.60 2.46
N VAL A 68 3.78 -15.43 2.09
CA VAL A 68 2.92 -14.33 1.66
C VAL A 68 2.16 -14.75 0.42
N SER A 69 0.84 -14.88 0.52
CA SER A 69 -0.01 -15.17 -0.62
C SER A 69 0.01 -14.02 -1.63
N ASN A 70 -0.34 -14.30 -2.88
CA ASN A 70 -0.40 -13.27 -3.92
C ASN A 70 -1.35 -12.11 -3.53
N GLY A 71 -2.46 -12.40 -2.84
CA GLY A 71 -3.44 -11.38 -2.40
C GLY A 71 -2.93 -10.42 -1.32
N LEU A 72 -1.73 -10.65 -0.75
CA LEU A 72 -1.09 -9.78 0.24
C LEU A 72 -0.02 -8.85 -0.36
N LEU A 73 0.28 -8.99 -1.65
CA LEU A 73 1.23 -8.13 -2.38
C LEU A 73 0.59 -6.78 -2.73
N SER A 74 1.36 -5.87 -3.30
CA SER A 74 0.80 -4.62 -3.82
C SER A 74 -0.08 -4.90 -5.04
N HIS A 75 -1.28 -4.32 -5.09
CA HIS A 75 -2.26 -4.50 -6.17
C HIS A 75 -2.95 -3.19 -6.54
N SER A 76 -3.45 -3.10 -7.78
CA SER A 76 -4.27 -1.98 -8.23
C SER A 76 -5.36 -2.43 -9.21
N GLN A 77 -6.21 -1.50 -9.61
CA GLN A 77 -7.23 -1.72 -10.64
C GLN A 77 -6.64 -2.46 -11.85
N GLY A 78 -7.28 -3.55 -12.25
CA GLY A 78 -6.88 -4.43 -13.36
C GLY A 78 -6.17 -5.72 -12.91
N ASP A 79 -5.72 -5.81 -11.65
CA ASP A 79 -5.23 -7.06 -11.08
C ASP A 79 -6.42 -7.99 -10.69
N THR A 80 -6.16 -9.29 -10.56
CA THR A 80 -7.17 -10.27 -10.17
C THR A 80 -7.49 -10.16 -8.69
N LEU A 81 -8.77 -9.94 -8.36
CA LEU A 81 -9.25 -9.86 -6.98
C LEU A 81 -9.15 -11.22 -6.27
N SER A 82 -8.72 -11.20 -5.01
CA SER A 82 -8.76 -12.39 -4.16
C SER A 82 -10.18 -12.64 -3.63
N THR A 83 -10.51 -13.91 -3.45
CA THR A 83 -11.73 -14.35 -2.75
C THR A 83 -11.47 -14.71 -1.29
N VAL A 84 -10.20 -14.73 -0.87
CA VAL A 84 -9.78 -15.07 0.49
C VAL A 84 -10.03 -13.89 1.43
N THR A 85 -10.46 -14.20 2.64
CA THR A 85 -10.67 -13.20 3.69
C THR A 85 -9.35 -12.53 4.04
N ASN A 86 -9.40 -11.23 4.29
CA ASN A 86 -8.24 -10.37 4.61
C ASN A 86 -7.20 -10.19 3.49
N GLU A 87 -7.37 -10.80 2.34
CA GLU A 87 -6.59 -10.48 1.15
C GLU A 87 -7.19 -9.32 0.36
N TRP A 88 -6.45 -8.82 -0.64
CA TRP A 88 -6.88 -7.71 -1.48
C TRP A 88 -8.16 -8.04 -2.27
N ARG A 89 -9.22 -7.34 -1.98
CA ARG A 89 -10.55 -7.51 -2.58
C ARG A 89 -11.01 -6.26 -3.33
N GLY A 90 -10.19 -5.23 -3.40
CA GLY A 90 -10.49 -3.98 -4.09
C GLY A 90 -11.71 -3.24 -3.53
N LEU A 91 -12.02 -3.39 -2.24
CA LEU A 91 -13.20 -2.79 -1.60
C LEU A 91 -13.20 -1.27 -1.77
N SER A 92 -14.33 -0.72 -2.21
CA SER A 92 -14.48 0.69 -2.54
C SER A 92 -15.94 1.12 -2.53
N ASN A 93 -16.20 2.40 -2.21
CA ASN A 93 -17.52 3.03 -2.35
C ASN A 93 -17.66 3.83 -3.65
N VAL A 94 -16.73 3.66 -4.56
CA VAL A 94 -16.75 4.27 -5.90
C VAL A 94 -16.68 3.20 -7.00
N ASN A 95 -16.84 3.61 -8.24
CA ASN A 95 -16.86 2.74 -9.42
C ASN A 95 -15.53 2.06 -9.76
N LEU A 96 -14.44 2.40 -9.08
CA LEU A 96 -13.12 1.76 -9.23
C LEU A 96 -12.75 0.99 -7.98
N THR A 97 -11.93 -0.05 -8.10
CA THR A 97 -11.40 -0.80 -6.96
C THR A 97 -10.32 0.01 -6.23
N SER A 98 -10.32 -0.05 -4.89
CA SER A 98 -9.20 0.49 -4.11
C SER A 98 -7.95 -0.36 -4.28
N ASP A 99 -6.81 0.30 -4.28
CA ASP A 99 -5.50 -0.35 -4.38
C ASP A 99 -5.05 -0.91 -3.02
N GLN A 100 -3.97 -1.68 -3.04
CA GLN A 100 -3.22 -2.15 -1.87
C GLN A 100 -1.74 -1.88 -2.11
N LEU A 101 -1.06 -1.34 -1.11
CA LEU A 101 0.39 -1.14 -1.13
C LEU A 101 1.04 -1.99 -0.04
N THR A 102 1.96 -2.84 -0.41
CA THR A 102 2.80 -3.62 0.52
C THR A 102 4.24 -3.15 0.41
N ILE A 103 4.83 -2.81 1.55
CA ILE A 103 6.22 -2.36 1.66
C ILE A 103 7.01 -3.25 2.61
N GLN A 104 8.34 -3.25 2.46
CA GLN A 104 9.23 -3.94 3.39
C GLN A 104 10.54 -3.18 3.58
N PHE A 105 11.13 -3.32 4.77
CA PHE A 105 12.40 -2.71 5.15
C PHE A 105 13.00 -3.42 6.36
N ILE A 106 14.26 -3.13 6.65
CA ILE A 106 14.87 -3.48 7.94
C ILE A 106 14.77 -2.24 8.84
N SER A 107 14.30 -2.41 10.06
CA SER A 107 14.14 -1.28 10.99
C SER A 107 15.50 -0.65 11.34
N PRO A 108 15.71 0.66 11.08
CA PRO A 108 16.96 1.32 11.41
C PRO A 108 17.18 1.49 12.92
N ASN A 109 16.11 1.60 13.67
CA ASN A 109 16.08 1.87 15.11
C ASN A 109 14.91 1.15 15.75
N ALA A 110 14.86 1.10 17.09
CA ALA A 110 13.65 0.70 17.78
C ALA A 110 12.51 1.64 17.41
N MET A 111 11.37 1.08 17.00
CA MET A 111 10.20 1.81 16.54
C MET A 111 8.91 1.06 16.88
N ILE A 112 7.78 1.66 16.57
CA ILE A 112 6.47 1.02 16.63
C ILE A 112 6.01 0.80 15.19
N ASN A 113 5.56 -0.42 14.86
CA ASN A 113 4.97 -0.72 13.56
C ASN A 113 3.56 -0.12 13.45
N CYS A 114 2.95 -0.27 12.28
CA CYS A 114 1.64 0.34 12.02
C CYS A 114 0.47 -0.27 12.81
N GLU A 115 0.65 -1.40 13.45
CA GLU A 115 -0.31 -2.04 14.36
C GLU A 115 -0.02 -1.75 15.85
N GLY A 116 0.96 -0.91 16.15
CA GLY A 116 1.31 -0.55 17.52
C GLY A 116 2.28 -1.51 18.22
N ALA A 117 2.82 -2.53 17.56
CA ALA A 117 3.78 -3.44 18.13
C ALA A 117 5.20 -2.85 18.15
N ASN A 118 5.96 -3.15 19.21
CA ASN A 118 7.35 -2.72 19.37
C ASN A 118 8.29 -3.52 18.45
N VAL A 119 9.00 -2.83 17.58
CA VAL A 119 9.99 -3.35 16.63
C VAL A 119 11.39 -2.98 17.12
N GLN A 120 12.32 -3.94 17.14
CA GLN A 120 13.71 -3.69 17.51
C GLN A 120 14.51 -3.15 16.32
N ALA A 121 15.62 -2.48 16.57
CA ALA A 121 16.58 -2.16 15.52
C ALA A 121 17.09 -3.46 14.86
N GLY A 122 17.10 -3.48 13.53
CA GLY A 122 17.50 -4.65 12.75
C GLY A 122 16.37 -5.65 12.46
N ASP A 123 15.16 -5.47 12.99
CA ASP A 123 14.01 -6.33 12.64
C ASP A 123 13.63 -6.16 11.17
N TYR A 124 13.24 -7.27 10.55
CA TYR A 124 12.53 -7.26 9.29
C TYR A 124 11.09 -6.85 9.51
N VAL A 125 10.64 -5.85 8.75
CA VAL A 125 9.28 -5.32 8.78
C VAL A 125 8.67 -5.42 7.38
N ILE A 126 7.50 -6.03 7.28
CA ILE A 126 6.62 -5.97 6.13
C ILE A 126 5.27 -5.43 6.57
N GLN A 127 4.75 -4.46 5.84
CA GLN A 127 3.48 -3.80 6.14
C GLN A 127 2.69 -3.63 4.85
N ARG A 128 1.36 -3.82 4.93
CA ARG A 128 0.46 -3.52 3.81
C ARG A 128 -0.62 -2.54 4.23
N TYR A 129 -0.96 -1.65 3.32
CA TYR A 129 -2.01 -0.66 3.44
C TYR A 129 -3.12 -1.00 2.46
N PHE A 130 -4.33 -1.24 2.96
CA PHE A 130 -5.45 -1.72 2.15
C PHE A 130 -6.80 -1.29 2.73
N VAL A 131 -7.82 -1.24 1.90
CA VAL A 131 -9.19 -0.93 2.35
C VAL A 131 -9.87 -2.21 2.82
N ARG A 132 -10.37 -2.20 4.06
CA ARG A 132 -11.19 -3.27 4.62
C ARG A 132 -12.50 -2.74 5.21
N ARG A 133 -13.41 -3.64 5.54
CA ARG A 133 -14.63 -3.29 6.26
C ARG A 133 -14.34 -2.87 7.70
N ASP A 134 -15.18 -2.02 8.23
CA ASP A 134 -15.20 -1.63 9.62
C ASP A 134 -16.60 -1.91 10.22
N PRO A 135 -16.73 -2.80 11.20
CA PRO A 135 -15.66 -3.64 11.80
C PRO A 135 -15.16 -4.75 10.85
N ALA A 136 -14.00 -5.32 11.14
CA ALA A 136 -13.36 -6.37 10.32
C ALA A 136 -14.23 -7.62 10.13
N THR A 137 -15.08 -7.92 11.12
CA THR A 137 -16.02 -9.05 11.09
C THR A 137 -17.24 -8.84 10.20
N ALA A 138 -17.44 -7.62 9.66
CA ALA A 138 -18.59 -7.34 8.81
C ALA A 138 -18.47 -8.06 7.46
N THR A 139 -19.50 -8.83 7.11
CA THR A 139 -19.60 -9.57 5.83
C THR A 139 -20.24 -8.74 4.72
N SER A 140 -20.95 -7.67 5.08
CA SER A 140 -21.63 -6.74 4.17
C SER A 140 -21.52 -5.32 4.67
N GLY A 141 -22.00 -4.34 3.89
CA GLY A 141 -21.98 -2.92 4.24
C GLY A 141 -20.90 -2.16 3.49
N THR A 142 -20.94 -0.84 3.62
CA THR A 142 -20.10 0.14 2.92
C THR A 142 -19.23 0.95 3.88
N ASP A 143 -19.17 0.54 5.15
CA ASP A 143 -18.29 1.16 6.12
C ASP A 143 -16.89 0.54 5.95
N TYR A 144 -16.00 1.35 5.38
CA TYR A 144 -14.63 0.97 5.10
C TYR A 144 -13.65 1.90 5.81
N GLY A 145 -12.48 1.36 6.12
CA GLY A 145 -11.33 2.12 6.57
C GLY A 145 -10.08 1.68 5.82
N LEU A 146 -9.10 2.56 5.74
CA LEU A 146 -7.75 2.19 5.34
C LEU A 146 -7.05 1.57 6.54
N ALA A 147 -6.74 0.30 6.43
CA ALA A 147 -6.05 -0.48 7.45
C ALA A 147 -4.58 -0.67 7.11
N CYS A 148 -3.80 -0.90 8.13
CA CYS A 148 -2.46 -1.45 8.01
C CYS A 148 -2.38 -2.79 8.73
N ASP A 149 -1.70 -3.75 8.12
CA ASP A 149 -1.39 -5.07 8.64
C ASP A 149 0.12 -5.27 8.53
N ALA A 150 0.77 -5.66 9.61
CA ALA A 150 2.22 -5.83 9.73
C ALA A 150 2.58 -7.23 10.21
N ASN A 151 3.81 -7.68 9.87
CA ASN A 151 4.30 -8.91 10.46
C ASN A 151 4.60 -8.76 11.96
N GLN A 152 4.54 -9.89 12.67
CA GLN A 152 4.94 -9.95 14.07
C GLN A 152 6.43 -9.62 14.23
N PRO A 153 6.80 -8.64 15.07
CA PRO A 153 8.19 -8.33 15.37
C PRO A 153 8.91 -9.49 16.07
N THR A 154 10.23 -9.49 15.99
CA THR A 154 11.06 -10.42 16.77
C THR A 154 10.81 -10.21 18.27
N ALA A 155 10.69 -11.29 19.04
CA ALA A 155 10.47 -11.21 20.47
C ALA A 155 11.58 -10.43 21.18
N ALA A 156 11.20 -9.60 22.15
CA ALA A 156 12.15 -8.77 22.90
C ALA A 156 13.30 -9.60 23.49
N GLY A 157 14.53 -9.13 23.32
CA GLY A 157 15.73 -9.83 23.77
C GLY A 157 16.22 -10.97 22.86
N THR A 158 15.52 -11.22 21.74
CA THR A 158 15.97 -12.16 20.69
C THR A 158 16.64 -11.38 19.56
N THR A 159 17.74 -11.87 19.05
CA THR A 159 18.42 -11.24 17.90
C THR A 159 17.62 -11.49 16.62
N PRO A 160 17.31 -10.45 15.84
CA PRO A 160 16.65 -10.61 14.56
C PRO A 160 17.46 -11.48 13.59
N VAL A 161 16.75 -12.39 12.89
CA VAL A 161 17.36 -13.25 11.87
C VAL A 161 17.14 -12.63 10.48
N LEU A 162 18.22 -12.34 9.79
CA LEU A 162 18.20 -11.75 8.44
C LEU A 162 19.00 -12.58 7.44
N PRO A 163 18.45 -12.82 6.26
CA PRO A 163 17.05 -12.57 5.88
C PRO A 163 16.09 -13.47 6.68
N PRO A 164 14.84 -13.05 6.86
CA PRO A 164 13.86 -13.87 7.57
C PRO A 164 13.61 -15.18 6.82
N THR A 165 13.42 -16.27 7.55
CA THR A 165 13.06 -17.57 6.99
C THR A 165 11.54 -17.80 6.96
N THR A 166 10.80 -17.05 7.76
CA THR A 166 9.33 -17.07 7.85
C THR A 166 8.81 -15.66 8.08
N ILE A 167 7.57 -15.40 7.66
CA ILE A 167 6.85 -14.15 7.92
C ILE A 167 5.58 -14.55 8.70
N ASN A 168 5.56 -14.27 9.99
CA ASN A 168 4.46 -14.61 10.87
C ASN A 168 3.59 -13.37 11.15
N GLY A 169 2.30 -13.58 11.47
CA GLY A 169 1.39 -12.51 11.85
C GLY A 169 1.07 -11.52 10.74
N PHE A 170 1.28 -11.89 9.49
CA PHE A 170 1.00 -11.06 8.31
C PHE A 170 -0.09 -11.71 7.46
N GLY A 171 -1.09 -10.94 7.06
CA GLY A 171 -2.23 -11.40 6.27
C GLY A 171 -3.53 -11.46 7.07
N ASP A 172 -3.62 -10.76 8.18
CA ASP A 172 -4.84 -10.65 8.97
C ASP A 172 -5.63 -9.35 8.66
N ALA A 173 -6.53 -8.92 9.55
CA ALA A 173 -7.36 -7.74 9.32
C ALA A 173 -6.62 -6.41 9.57
N GLY A 174 -5.52 -6.45 10.29
CA GLY A 174 -4.77 -5.26 10.68
C GLY A 174 -5.57 -4.23 11.48
N GLU A 175 -4.96 -3.08 11.71
CA GLU A 175 -5.57 -1.95 12.44
C GLU A 175 -5.97 -0.82 11.48
N ILE A 176 -7.15 -0.19 11.71
CA ILE A 176 -7.59 0.95 10.91
C ILE A 176 -6.81 2.19 11.31
N ILE A 177 -6.12 2.78 10.34
CA ILE A 177 -5.35 4.01 10.49
C ILE A 177 -6.07 5.23 9.94
N ILE A 178 -6.94 5.07 8.93
CA ILE A 178 -7.83 6.13 8.43
C ILE A 178 -9.25 5.56 8.36
N PRO A 179 -10.16 5.98 9.23
CA PRO A 179 -11.56 5.54 9.17
C PRO A 179 -12.30 6.21 8.01
N ARG A 180 -13.41 5.60 7.61
CA ARG A 180 -14.37 6.16 6.63
C ARG A 180 -13.74 6.50 5.27
N VAL A 181 -12.94 5.58 4.75
CA VAL A 181 -12.32 5.67 3.43
C VAL A 181 -13.25 5.10 2.37
N ASP A 182 -13.61 5.92 1.40
CA ASP A 182 -14.41 5.50 0.24
C ASP A 182 -13.55 4.92 -0.89
N HIS A 183 -12.29 5.38 -1.01
CA HIS A 183 -11.36 4.92 -2.04
C HIS A 183 -9.91 5.20 -1.66
N PHE A 184 -9.02 4.26 -2.02
CA PHE A 184 -7.56 4.38 -1.87
C PHE A 184 -6.89 4.05 -3.19
N THR A 185 -5.95 4.89 -3.64
CA THR A 185 -5.21 4.66 -4.88
C THR A 185 -3.73 4.96 -4.74
N VAL A 186 -2.93 4.19 -5.48
CA VAL A 186 -1.46 4.20 -5.42
C VAL A 186 -0.88 4.36 -6.82
N GLN A 187 0.11 5.22 -6.95
CA GLN A 187 0.94 5.31 -8.15
C GLN A 187 2.41 5.13 -7.78
N LEU A 188 3.12 4.35 -8.58
CA LEU A 188 4.56 4.19 -8.50
C LEU A 188 5.22 5.21 -9.42
N GLY A 189 6.03 6.10 -8.84
CA GLY A 189 6.90 6.98 -9.60
C GLY A 189 8.18 6.26 -9.97
N VAL A 190 8.47 6.21 -11.25
CA VAL A 190 9.60 5.43 -11.78
C VAL A 190 10.54 6.28 -12.61
N ARG A 191 11.80 5.85 -12.68
CA ARG A 191 12.84 6.42 -13.53
C ARG A 191 13.41 5.34 -14.45
N ASN A 192 13.41 5.59 -15.75
CA ASN A 192 14.02 4.68 -16.71
C ASN A 192 15.54 4.92 -16.86
N SER A 193 16.22 4.10 -17.65
CA SER A 193 17.67 4.19 -17.91
C SER A 193 18.10 5.51 -18.60
N LEU A 194 17.17 6.20 -19.26
CA LEU A 194 17.40 7.51 -19.91
C LEU A 194 17.16 8.68 -18.94
N GLY A 195 16.79 8.39 -17.67
CA GLY A 195 16.50 9.42 -16.67
C GLY A 195 15.08 9.98 -16.72
N ASN A 196 14.22 9.54 -17.64
CA ASN A 196 12.84 10.01 -17.74
C ASN A 196 12.01 9.50 -16.55
N LEU A 197 11.14 10.38 -16.05
CA LEU A 197 10.25 10.11 -14.92
C LEU A 197 8.82 9.88 -15.42
N ALA A 198 8.13 8.89 -14.86
CA ALA A 198 6.72 8.63 -15.12
C ALA A 198 6.03 8.05 -13.89
N TYR A 199 4.69 8.13 -13.86
CA TYR A 199 3.86 7.50 -12.84
C TYR A 199 2.98 6.45 -13.46
N TYR A 200 2.92 5.27 -12.82
CA TYR A 200 2.12 4.13 -13.25
C TYR A 200 1.29 3.60 -12.08
N THR A 201 0.12 3.06 -12.35
CA THR A 201 -0.54 2.19 -11.36
C THR A 201 0.31 0.92 -11.17
N ILE A 202 0.06 0.18 -10.09
CA ILE A 202 0.82 -1.05 -9.80
C ILE A 202 0.66 -2.06 -10.94
N ASN A 203 -0.55 -2.26 -11.46
CA ASN A 203 -0.82 -3.14 -12.59
C ASN A 203 -0.11 -2.69 -13.88
N GLN A 204 -0.16 -1.39 -14.19
CA GLN A 204 0.55 -0.83 -15.34
C GLN A 204 2.06 -1.03 -15.23
N TYR A 205 2.63 -0.84 -14.03
CA TYR A 205 4.05 -1.07 -13.80
C TYR A 205 4.44 -2.54 -14.00
N ARG A 206 3.65 -3.50 -13.50
CA ARG A 206 3.91 -4.93 -13.76
C ARG A 206 3.88 -5.27 -15.24
N THR A 207 2.91 -4.73 -15.98
CA THR A 207 2.80 -4.91 -17.43
C THR A 207 4.03 -4.34 -18.15
N LEU A 208 4.46 -3.13 -17.76
CA LEU A 208 5.67 -2.49 -18.28
C LEU A 208 6.91 -3.35 -17.98
N ALA A 209 7.07 -3.79 -16.75
CA ALA A 209 8.21 -4.60 -16.33
C ALA A 209 8.28 -5.92 -17.11
N THR A 210 7.16 -6.59 -17.31
CA THR A 210 7.08 -7.80 -18.15
C THR A 210 7.49 -7.51 -19.60
N THR A 211 7.04 -6.40 -20.16
CA THR A 211 7.39 -5.99 -21.53
C THR A 211 8.88 -5.68 -21.67
N GLU A 212 9.46 -4.96 -20.71
CA GLU A 212 10.88 -4.62 -20.73
C GLU A 212 11.75 -5.89 -20.65
N ARG A 213 11.40 -6.82 -19.76
CA ARG A 213 12.15 -8.09 -19.63
C ARG A 213 12.01 -8.99 -20.85
N ALA A 214 10.82 -9.05 -21.47
CA ALA A 214 10.63 -9.79 -22.72
C ALA A 214 11.52 -9.25 -23.86
N ALA A 215 11.85 -7.96 -23.79
CA ALA A 215 12.78 -7.30 -24.71
C ALA A 215 14.25 -7.31 -24.22
N ALA A 216 14.58 -8.12 -23.20
CA ALA A 216 15.89 -8.18 -22.55
C ALA A 216 16.40 -6.81 -22.03
N ARG A 217 15.49 -5.94 -21.61
CA ARG A 217 15.80 -4.64 -20.98
C ARG A 217 15.51 -4.67 -19.49
N ILE A 218 16.17 -3.77 -18.76
CA ILE A 218 15.93 -3.58 -17.33
C ILE A 218 14.67 -2.69 -17.15
N PRO A 219 13.66 -3.14 -16.37
CA PRO A 219 12.51 -2.31 -16.06
C PRO A 219 12.90 -1.01 -15.36
N PRO A 220 12.09 0.07 -15.52
CA PRO A 220 12.31 1.31 -14.78
C PRO A 220 12.33 1.08 -13.29
N ARG A 221 13.25 1.73 -12.58
CA ARG A 221 13.35 1.65 -11.12
C ARG A 221 12.28 2.49 -10.44
N ILE A 222 11.70 1.98 -9.36
CA ILE A 222 10.72 2.69 -8.54
C ILE A 222 11.48 3.63 -7.60
N ILE A 223 11.15 4.93 -7.64
CA ILE A 223 11.84 5.97 -6.86
C ILE A 223 10.89 6.74 -5.93
N SER A 224 9.59 6.64 -6.15
CA SER A 224 8.59 7.31 -5.32
C SER A 224 7.26 6.59 -5.34
N VAL A 225 6.42 6.89 -4.35
CA VAL A 225 5.04 6.43 -4.25
C VAL A 225 4.13 7.65 -4.08
N LYS A 226 3.10 7.74 -4.90
CA LYS A 226 1.98 8.67 -4.70
C LYS A 226 0.81 7.94 -4.10
N LEU A 227 0.21 8.51 -3.06
CA LEU A 227 -1.01 8.02 -2.45
C LEU A 227 -2.14 9.01 -2.63
N GLY A 228 -3.35 8.48 -2.88
CA GLY A 228 -4.58 9.23 -2.88
C GLY A 228 -5.64 8.52 -2.05
N VAL A 229 -6.30 9.25 -1.15
CA VAL A 229 -7.38 8.75 -0.29
C VAL A 229 -8.59 9.63 -0.41
N LEU A 230 -9.76 9.04 -0.65
CA LEU A 230 -11.06 9.70 -0.56
C LEU A 230 -11.69 9.35 0.79
N VAL A 231 -11.81 10.33 1.66
CA VAL A 231 -12.39 10.18 3.01
C VAL A 231 -13.76 10.82 3.05
N ARG A 232 -14.72 10.23 3.78
CA ARG A 232 -16.06 10.78 3.99
C ARG A 232 -16.31 11.14 5.46
N SER A 233 -17.26 12.05 5.69
CA SER A 233 -17.74 12.39 7.03
C SER A 233 -18.42 11.21 7.72
N MET A 234 -18.50 11.26 9.06
CA MET A 234 -19.22 10.27 9.86
C MET A 234 -20.72 10.32 9.54
N ASP A 235 -21.28 11.50 9.57
CA ASP A 235 -22.71 11.69 9.43
C ASP A 235 -23.11 12.18 8.04
N ASN A 236 -24.35 11.87 7.68
CA ASN A 236 -25.02 12.45 6.54
C ASN A 236 -25.22 13.95 6.81
N THR A 237 -24.63 14.79 5.97
CA THR A 237 -24.71 16.25 6.15
C THR A 237 -26.05 16.84 5.71
N ASN A 238 -26.90 16.08 5.01
CA ASN A 238 -28.15 16.54 4.38
C ASN A 238 -28.01 17.82 3.54
N ASN A 239 -26.78 18.17 3.15
CA ASN A 239 -26.49 19.39 2.42
C ASN A 239 -26.94 19.27 0.95
N SER A 240 -27.86 20.13 0.54
CA SER A 240 -28.38 20.16 -0.83
C SER A 240 -27.33 20.53 -1.87
N ALA A 241 -26.25 21.21 -1.47
CA ALA A 241 -25.15 21.58 -2.37
C ALA A 241 -24.23 20.39 -2.74
N ILE A 242 -24.34 19.25 -2.06
CA ILE A 242 -23.57 18.07 -2.39
C ILE A 242 -24.22 17.37 -3.61
N ASP A 243 -23.52 17.39 -4.72
CA ASP A 243 -23.85 16.65 -5.93
C ASP A 243 -23.15 15.28 -5.91
N LEU A 244 -23.95 14.23 -5.73
CA LEU A 244 -23.49 12.84 -5.63
C LEU A 244 -23.18 12.22 -7.01
N THR A 245 -23.55 12.89 -8.10
CA THR A 245 -23.29 12.43 -9.46
C THR A 245 -21.98 12.98 -10.04
N LYS A 246 -21.41 13.96 -9.35
CA LYS A 246 -20.18 14.61 -9.77
C LYS A 246 -18.99 13.65 -9.69
N GLN A 247 -18.17 13.64 -10.74
CA GLN A 247 -16.89 12.96 -10.72
C GLN A 247 -15.93 13.63 -9.74
N ILE A 248 -15.21 12.80 -8.99
CA ILE A 248 -14.21 13.23 -8.01
C ILE A 248 -12.83 12.87 -8.56
N PRO A 249 -11.99 13.87 -8.89
CA PRO A 249 -10.62 13.61 -9.34
C PRO A 249 -9.74 13.17 -8.16
N ILE A 250 -9.00 12.06 -8.33
CA ILE A 250 -8.03 11.56 -7.37
C ILE A 250 -6.82 11.01 -8.12
N LEU A 251 -5.65 11.63 -7.96
CA LEU A 251 -4.45 11.38 -8.76
C LEU A 251 -4.74 11.46 -10.27
N ASN A 252 -4.59 10.35 -11.00
CA ASN A 252 -4.86 10.27 -12.44
C ASN A 252 -6.24 9.68 -12.78
N GLN A 253 -7.10 9.50 -11.78
CA GLN A 253 -8.42 8.86 -11.94
C GLN A 253 -9.54 9.86 -11.68
N ASN A 254 -10.67 9.65 -12.36
CA ASN A 254 -11.94 10.29 -12.04
C ASN A 254 -12.91 9.21 -11.57
N VAL A 255 -13.31 9.28 -10.30
CA VAL A 255 -14.19 8.30 -9.70
C VAL A 255 -15.61 8.83 -9.53
N THR A 256 -16.60 7.96 -9.57
CA THR A 256 -18.01 8.24 -9.29
C THR A 256 -18.47 7.40 -8.12
N LEU A 257 -19.37 7.96 -7.30
CA LEU A 257 -19.89 7.28 -6.12
C LEU A 257 -20.83 6.14 -6.51
N ASN A 258 -20.71 4.99 -5.84
CA ASN A 258 -21.66 3.89 -5.99
C ASN A 258 -23.00 4.18 -5.28
N ASN A 259 -22.96 4.93 -4.16
CA ASN A 259 -24.14 5.37 -3.43
C ASN A 259 -24.44 6.85 -3.75
N THR A 260 -25.57 7.08 -4.42
CA THR A 260 -26.05 8.41 -4.82
C THR A 260 -27.24 8.88 -3.95
N THR A 261 -27.47 8.28 -2.78
CA THR A 261 -28.60 8.64 -1.89
C THR A 261 -28.13 9.36 -0.63
N THR A 262 -26.99 8.94 -0.04
CA THR A 262 -26.51 9.48 1.23
C THR A 262 -25.48 10.58 1.01
N LYS A 263 -25.77 11.76 1.50
CA LYS A 263 -24.97 12.98 1.30
C LYS A 263 -23.88 13.14 2.37
N PHE A 264 -22.86 12.31 2.33
CA PHE A 264 -21.65 12.52 3.12
C PHE A 264 -20.79 13.63 2.50
N ALA A 265 -20.21 14.49 3.37
CA ALA A 265 -19.11 15.34 2.93
C ALA A 265 -17.88 14.47 2.61
N ARG A 266 -17.21 14.76 1.50
CA ARG A 266 -16.05 14.01 1.05
C ARG A 266 -14.88 14.92 0.73
N ARG A 267 -13.67 14.41 1.00
CA ARG A 267 -12.44 15.13 0.67
C ARG A 267 -11.37 14.18 0.19
N VAL A 268 -10.66 14.62 -0.85
CA VAL A 268 -9.48 13.93 -1.38
C VAL A 268 -8.24 14.45 -0.68
N TYR A 269 -7.38 13.55 -0.23
CA TYR A 269 -6.04 13.84 0.28
C TYR A 269 -5.03 13.09 -0.55
N THR A 270 -3.94 13.75 -0.88
CA THR A 270 -2.85 13.14 -1.67
C THR A 270 -1.50 13.47 -1.05
N THR A 271 -0.56 12.54 -1.19
CA THR A 271 0.84 12.77 -0.82
C THR A 271 1.78 12.10 -1.81
N ASN A 272 2.97 12.64 -1.97
CA ASN A 272 4.04 12.06 -2.78
C ASN A 272 5.25 11.78 -1.89
N ILE A 273 5.72 10.55 -1.88
CA ILE A 273 6.75 10.06 -0.97
C ILE A 273 7.91 9.55 -1.80
N THR A 274 9.07 10.21 -1.67
CA THR A 274 10.30 9.75 -2.32
C THR A 274 10.92 8.62 -1.50
N LEU A 275 11.26 7.53 -2.17
CA LEU A 275 11.95 6.38 -1.58
C LEU A 275 13.45 6.67 -1.57
N ARG A 276 13.95 7.20 -0.46
CA ARG A 276 15.35 7.60 -0.33
C ARG A 276 16.34 6.45 -0.57
N ASN A 277 15.92 5.24 -0.18
CA ASN A 277 16.73 4.03 -0.27
C ASN A 277 16.54 3.28 -1.61
N GLY A 278 15.72 3.78 -2.52
CA GLY A 278 15.48 3.24 -3.87
C GLY A 278 16.23 3.98 -4.98
N LEU A 279 17.03 5.01 -4.65
CA LEU A 279 17.71 5.83 -5.65
C LEU A 279 18.92 5.13 -6.28
N GLY A 280 19.49 4.11 -5.63
CA GLY A 280 20.43 3.15 -6.25
C GLY A 280 21.75 3.73 -6.75
N GLU A 281 22.08 4.97 -6.40
CA GLU A 281 23.39 5.51 -6.68
C GLU A 281 24.30 5.24 -5.45
N ALA A 282 25.26 4.31 -5.63
CA ALA A 282 26.44 4.33 -4.77
C ALA A 282 27.13 5.69 -5.00
N LEU A 283 27.16 6.51 -3.98
CA LEU A 283 28.03 7.69 -3.93
C LEU A 283 29.48 7.24 -3.89
#